data_68ebd188e7ca16e9928d84fd1fec8b4f
#
_entry.id   68ebd188e7ca16e9928d84fd1fec8b4f
#
_cell.length_a   1.000
_cell.length_b   1.000
_cell.length_c   1.000
_cell.angle_alpha   90.00
_cell.angle_beta   90.00
_cell.angle_gamma   90.00
#
_symmetry.space_group_name_H-M   'P 1'
#
loop_
_entity.id
_entity.type
_entity.pdbx_description
1 polymer ?
#
loop_
_entity_poly.entity_id
_entity_poly.type
_entity_poly.pdbx_seq_one_letter_code
_entity_poly.pdbx_strand_id
1 'polypeptide(L)'
;MVQSTRRLIIKSAAATVGAMSIAPSLFAQSGPVRVGYAIARTGPWTGGAQVSQEPNYLLWAEQQNAMGGISVKGVKRPIELISYDDRSDIETCVRTYEKLMGSDKVDLVLPPWGSNANFAVAPLANRYQYPFLAPTALSKKLVEMRLPYFFLLLQQPAPMTTALVDMLKASGAKTLACIYVDDLFGLENYAALKV
;
A
#
# COMPACT_ATOMS: atom_id res chain seq x y z
N MET A 1 -44.29 67.96 3.52
CA MET A 1 -42.84 67.78 3.80
C MET A 1 -42.59 66.47 4.53
N VAL A 2 -43.10 65.32 4.06
CA VAL A 2 -42.95 64.00 4.70
C VAL A 2 -42.84 62.86 3.70
N GLN A 3 -42.21 63.08 2.52
CA GLN A 3 -42.00 62.00 1.56
C GLN A 3 -40.54 61.72 1.16
N SER A 4 -39.59 62.39 1.82
CA SER A 4 -38.18 62.25 1.48
C SER A 4 -37.41 61.19 2.29
N THR A 5 -37.91 60.77 3.47
CA THR A 5 -37.20 59.94 4.42
C THR A 5 -37.39 58.39 4.18
N ARG A 6 -38.45 58.00 3.48
CA ARG A 6 -38.74 56.55 3.20
C ARG A 6 -37.92 55.99 2.05
N ARG A 7 -37.41 56.79 1.13
CA ARG A 7 -36.60 56.34 -0.02
C ARG A 7 -35.11 56.13 0.29
N LEU A 8 -34.59 56.73 1.39
CA LEU A 8 -33.21 56.56 1.79
C LEU A 8 -33.00 55.25 2.57
N ILE A 9 -33.99 54.78 3.33
CA ILE A 9 -33.89 53.56 4.15
C ILE A 9 -33.89 52.28 3.29
N ILE A 10 -34.55 52.31 2.12
CA ILE A 10 -34.62 51.13 1.23
C ILE A 10 -33.34 50.97 0.39
N LYS A 11 -32.55 52.03 0.19
CA LYS A 11 -31.28 51.93 -0.54
C LYS A 11 -30.08 51.47 0.34
N SER A 12 -30.19 51.52 1.63
CA SER A 12 -29.14 51.08 2.56
C SER A 12 -29.26 49.60 2.98
N ALA A 13 -30.40 48.95 2.71
CA ALA A 13 -30.62 47.55 3.06
C ALA A 13 -30.21 46.56 1.93
N ALA A 14 -29.93 47.07 0.72
CA ALA A 14 -29.61 46.24 -0.44
C ALA A 14 -28.09 46.02 -0.66
N ALA A 15 -27.22 46.63 0.17
CA ALA A 15 -25.76 46.57 -0.01
C ALA A 15 -25.05 45.59 0.95
N THR A 16 -25.75 44.87 1.82
CA THR A 16 -25.13 43.99 2.83
C THR A 16 -25.39 42.51 2.62
N VAL A 17 -25.97 42.09 1.49
CA VAL A 17 -26.24 40.66 1.17
C VAL A 17 -25.27 40.09 0.13
N GLY A 18 -24.21 40.81 -0.21
CA GLY A 18 -23.30 40.46 -1.30
C GLY A 18 -21.93 39.93 -0.94
N ALA A 19 -21.65 39.55 0.30
CA ALA A 19 -20.34 39.02 0.70
C ALA A 19 -20.45 37.86 1.69
N MET A 20 -21.36 36.93 1.48
CA MET A 20 -21.11 35.56 1.93
C MET A 20 -20.14 34.98 0.90
N SER A 21 -18.87 35.27 1.13
CA SER A 21 -17.77 34.52 0.56
C SER A 21 -18.08 33.04 0.81
N ILE A 22 -18.38 32.30 -0.23
CA ILE A 22 -18.25 30.86 -0.24
C ILE A 22 -16.78 30.64 0.00
N ALA A 23 -16.36 30.65 1.29
CA ALA A 23 -15.10 30.07 1.67
C ALA A 23 -15.19 28.62 1.16
N PRO A 24 -14.33 28.20 0.23
CA PRO A 24 -14.27 26.79 -0.11
C PRO A 24 -14.09 26.10 1.23
N SER A 25 -14.98 25.17 1.55
CA SER A 25 -14.94 24.41 2.77
C SER A 25 -13.57 23.73 2.84
N LEU A 26 -12.63 24.39 3.52
CA LEU A 26 -11.37 23.83 4.01
C LEU A 26 -11.68 22.84 5.16
N PHE A 27 -12.74 22.09 5.05
CA PHE A 27 -12.87 20.80 5.70
C PHE A 27 -11.96 19.84 4.91
N ALA A 28 -10.64 20.11 4.97
CA ALA A 28 -9.65 19.09 4.74
C ALA A 28 -10.13 17.85 5.53
N GLN A 29 -10.19 16.70 4.88
CA GLN A 29 -10.55 15.43 5.48
C GLN A 29 -9.93 15.33 6.87
N SER A 30 -10.74 15.59 7.90
CA SER A 30 -10.28 15.63 9.30
C SER A 30 -10.18 14.23 9.91
N GLY A 31 -10.60 13.21 9.17
CA GLY A 31 -10.56 11.81 9.59
C GLY A 31 -9.17 11.18 9.50
N PRO A 32 -9.00 9.96 10.00
CA PRO A 32 -7.75 9.22 9.90
C PRO A 32 -7.33 8.97 8.45
N VAL A 33 -6.03 8.73 8.23
CA VAL A 33 -5.54 8.15 6.97
C VAL A 33 -5.83 6.65 7.02
N ARG A 34 -6.72 6.18 6.17
CA ARG A 34 -7.14 4.79 6.10
C ARG A 34 -6.17 3.99 5.24
N VAL A 35 -5.47 3.04 5.85
CA VAL A 35 -4.46 2.21 5.19
C VAL A 35 -4.93 0.76 5.18
N GLY A 36 -5.16 0.22 3.98
CA GLY A 36 -5.73 -1.12 3.79
C GLY A 36 -4.67 -2.17 3.45
N TYR A 37 -4.83 -3.39 3.95
CA TYR A 37 -4.04 -4.54 3.52
C TYR A 37 -4.79 -5.86 3.73
N ALA A 38 -4.38 -6.88 2.95
CA ALA A 38 -4.70 -8.27 3.22
C ALA A 38 -3.41 -9.04 3.47
N ILE A 39 -3.46 -9.99 4.39
CA ILE A 39 -2.28 -10.77 4.80
C ILE A 39 -2.70 -12.16 5.22
N ALA A 40 -1.84 -13.16 5.00
CA ALA A 40 -2.09 -14.54 5.38
C ALA A 40 -2.05 -14.74 6.90
N ARG A 41 -3.19 -14.61 7.57
CA ARG A 41 -3.35 -14.94 8.99
C ARG A 41 -3.70 -16.40 9.20
N THR A 42 -4.25 -17.06 8.19
CA THR A 42 -4.54 -18.48 8.16
C THR A 42 -3.98 -19.12 6.89
N GLY A 43 -3.81 -20.46 6.91
CA GLY A 43 -3.28 -21.22 5.77
C GLY A 43 -1.75 -21.36 5.77
N PRO A 44 -1.17 -21.94 4.69
CA PRO A 44 0.24 -22.33 4.66
C PRO A 44 1.24 -21.17 4.69
N TRP A 45 0.87 -19.94 4.32
CA TRP A 45 1.78 -18.79 4.29
C TRP A 45 1.81 -18.00 5.59
N THR A 46 1.01 -18.37 6.58
CA THR A 46 0.89 -17.67 7.88
C THR A 46 2.25 -17.48 8.54
N GLY A 47 3.10 -18.54 8.57
CA GLY A 47 4.41 -18.47 9.22
C GLY A 47 5.28 -17.34 8.66
N GLY A 48 5.36 -17.22 7.33
CA GLY A 48 6.10 -16.15 6.67
C GLY A 48 5.48 -14.77 6.90
N ALA A 49 4.19 -14.65 6.66
CA ALA A 49 3.46 -13.39 6.74
C ALA A 49 3.48 -12.78 8.15
N GLN A 50 3.25 -13.60 9.18
CA GLN A 50 3.17 -13.17 10.57
C GLN A 50 4.53 -12.87 11.20
N VAL A 51 5.62 -13.42 10.65
CA VAL A 51 6.97 -13.17 11.17
C VAL A 51 7.64 -12.01 10.45
N SER A 52 7.47 -11.90 9.12
CA SER A 52 8.27 -10.99 8.31
C SER A 52 7.54 -9.71 7.87
N GLN A 53 6.21 -9.65 7.91
CA GLN A 53 5.50 -8.52 7.29
C GLN A 53 4.48 -7.86 8.21
N GLU A 54 3.46 -8.56 8.69
CA GLU A 54 2.36 -7.94 9.46
C GLU A 54 2.86 -7.21 10.72
N PRO A 55 3.79 -7.75 11.54
CA PRO A 55 4.30 -7.04 12.71
C PRO A 55 4.94 -5.69 12.36
N ASN A 56 5.59 -5.60 11.19
CA ASN A 56 6.19 -4.35 10.73
C ASN A 56 5.13 -3.32 10.34
N TYR A 57 4.01 -3.75 9.74
CA TYR A 57 2.88 -2.85 9.43
C TYR A 57 2.23 -2.29 10.70
N LEU A 58 2.02 -3.15 11.69
CA LEU A 58 1.46 -2.76 12.98
C LEU A 58 2.39 -1.81 13.73
N LEU A 59 3.68 -2.15 13.84
CA LEU A 59 4.68 -1.31 14.50
C LEU A 59 4.82 0.06 13.83
N TRP A 60 4.87 0.09 12.50
CA TRP A 60 4.92 1.35 11.74
C TRP A 60 3.71 2.23 12.05
N ALA A 61 2.50 1.69 12.02
CA ALA A 61 1.29 2.47 12.30
C ALA A 61 1.27 2.97 13.75
N GLU A 62 1.67 2.15 14.72
CA GLU A 62 1.79 2.53 16.12
C GLU A 62 2.79 3.68 16.31
N GLN A 63 4.00 3.55 15.75
CA GLN A 63 5.04 4.58 15.83
C GLN A 63 4.60 5.89 15.18
N GLN A 64 3.98 5.84 13.99
CA GLN A 64 3.47 7.03 13.34
C GLN A 64 2.36 7.70 14.17
N ASN A 65 1.45 6.92 14.73
CA ASN A 65 0.38 7.43 15.56
C ASN A 65 0.91 8.05 16.87
N ALA A 66 1.93 7.45 17.49
CA ALA A 66 2.61 8.03 18.65
C ALA A 66 3.25 9.41 18.36
N MET A 67 3.65 9.66 17.10
CA MET A 67 4.16 10.96 16.62
C MET A 67 3.05 11.91 16.13
N GLY A 68 1.78 11.56 16.38
CA GLY A 68 0.59 12.34 16.00
C GLY A 68 0.06 12.01 14.59
N GLY A 69 0.55 10.93 13.95
CA GLY A 69 0.10 10.48 12.64
C GLY A 69 0.91 11.00 11.46
N ILE A 70 0.39 10.78 10.24
CA ILE A 70 1.00 11.22 8.98
C ILE A 70 0.64 12.67 8.70
N SER A 71 1.61 13.47 8.22
CA SER A 71 1.35 14.84 7.79
C SER A 71 0.75 14.85 6.38
N VAL A 72 -0.50 15.29 6.27
CA VAL A 72 -1.19 15.46 5.00
C VAL A 72 -1.48 16.95 4.80
N LYS A 73 -0.83 17.57 3.83
CA LYS A 73 -0.93 19.03 3.57
C LYS A 73 -0.70 19.87 4.83
N GLY A 74 0.27 19.47 5.65
CA GLY A 74 0.64 20.18 6.89
C GLY A 74 -0.21 19.84 8.12
N VAL A 75 -1.25 19.02 8.00
CA VAL A 75 -2.10 18.58 9.10
C VAL A 75 -1.75 17.15 9.48
N LYS A 76 -1.50 16.89 10.77
CA LYS A 76 -1.29 15.54 11.29
C LYS A 76 -2.61 14.78 11.37
N ARG A 77 -2.63 13.57 10.78
CA ARG A 77 -3.78 12.68 10.76
C ARG A 77 -3.36 11.29 11.24
N PRO A 78 -4.07 10.69 12.21
CA PRO A 78 -3.76 9.35 12.67
C PRO A 78 -3.96 8.32 11.55
N ILE A 79 -3.25 7.20 11.63
CA ILE A 79 -3.43 6.05 10.74
C ILE A 79 -4.51 5.14 11.33
N GLU A 80 -5.46 4.74 10.50
CA GLU A 80 -6.40 3.65 10.75
C GLU A 80 -6.05 2.48 9.82
N LEU A 81 -5.67 1.34 10.39
CA LEU A 81 -5.41 0.12 9.62
C LEU A 81 -6.70 -0.65 9.38
N ILE A 82 -6.98 -0.98 8.11
CA ILE A 82 -8.08 -1.83 7.68
C ILE A 82 -7.48 -3.10 7.10
N SER A 83 -7.63 -4.21 7.82
CA SER A 83 -6.96 -5.45 7.47
C SER A 83 -7.91 -6.63 7.32
N TYR A 84 -7.56 -7.52 6.40
CA TYR A 84 -8.29 -8.75 6.11
C TYR A 84 -7.35 -9.94 6.07
N ASP A 85 -7.90 -11.12 6.36
CA ASP A 85 -7.20 -12.39 6.17
C ASP A 85 -7.39 -12.87 4.72
N ASP A 86 -6.32 -13.02 3.94
CA ASP A 86 -6.37 -13.58 2.59
C ASP A 86 -6.38 -15.12 2.58
N ARG A 87 -6.24 -15.75 3.75
CA ARG A 87 -6.28 -17.20 3.96
C ARG A 87 -5.22 -17.98 3.17
N SER A 88 -4.13 -17.34 2.80
CA SER A 88 -3.12 -17.89 1.89
C SER A 88 -3.68 -18.31 0.52
N ASP A 89 -4.77 -17.67 0.08
CA ASP A 89 -5.48 -17.95 -1.17
C ASP A 89 -5.45 -16.75 -2.11
N ILE A 90 -4.95 -16.95 -3.33
CA ILE A 90 -4.73 -15.88 -4.30
C ILE A 90 -6.02 -15.19 -4.73
N GLU A 91 -7.10 -15.96 -4.95
CA GLU A 91 -8.38 -15.36 -5.36
C GLU A 91 -8.98 -14.53 -4.24
N THR A 92 -8.92 -15.02 -2.99
CA THR A 92 -9.38 -14.29 -1.82
C THR A 92 -8.56 -13.02 -1.64
N CYS A 93 -7.24 -13.09 -1.84
CA CYS A 93 -6.35 -11.94 -1.81
C CYS A 93 -6.79 -10.86 -2.83
N VAL A 94 -6.95 -11.24 -4.10
CA VAL A 94 -7.38 -10.33 -5.17
C VAL A 94 -8.74 -9.70 -4.86
N ARG A 95 -9.75 -10.50 -4.47
CA ARG A 95 -11.09 -9.99 -4.09
C ARG A 95 -11.01 -9.02 -2.93
N THR A 96 -10.15 -9.28 -1.97
CA THR A 96 -9.96 -8.42 -0.80
C THR A 96 -9.34 -7.08 -1.18
N TYR A 97 -8.33 -7.07 -2.05
CA TYR A 97 -7.75 -5.83 -2.56
C TYR A 97 -8.73 -5.04 -3.44
N GLU A 98 -9.55 -5.72 -4.22
CA GLU A 98 -10.63 -5.07 -4.97
C GLU A 98 -11.63 -4.39 -4.03
N LYS A 99 -11.99 -5.06 -2.92
CA LYS A 99 -12.82 -4.49 -1.87
C LYS A 99 -12.15 -3.27 -1.20
N LEU A 100 -10.89 -3.38 -0.79
CA LEU A 100 -10.14 -2.28 -0.16
C LEU A 100 -10.08 -1.02 -1.03
N MET A 101 -9.78 -1.19 -2.32
CA MET A 101 -9.63 -0.07 -3.26
C MET A 101 -10.95 0.43 -3.84
N GLY A 102 -11.89 -0.49 -4.13
CA GLY A 102 -13.14 -0.16 -4.80
C GLY A 102 -14.28 0.21 -3.85
N SER A 103 -14.50 -0.58 -2.80
CA SER A 103 -15.64 -0.42 -1.87
C SER A 103 -15.25 0.33 -0.60
N ASP A 104 -14.19 -0.11 0.07
CA ASP A 104 -13.72 0.55 1.30
C ASP A 104 -13.05 1.89 0.99
N LYS A 105 -12.50 2.05 -0.21
CA LYS A 105 -11.86 3.28 -0.70
C LYS A 105 -10.83 3.80 0.30
N VAL A 106 -9.90 2.92 0.70
CA VAL A 106 -8.81 3.30 1.59
C VAL A 106 -7.91 4.35 0.93
N ASP A 107 -7.23 5.16 1.71
CA ASP A 107 -6.32 6.19 1.18
C ASP A 107 -5.02 5.60 0.62
N LEU A 108 -4.51 4.53 1.25
CA LEU A 108 -3.30 3.82 0.87
C LEU A 108 -3.50 2.32 1.01
N VAL A 109 -2.71 1.53 0.26
CA VAL A 109 -2.65 0.08 0.42
C VAL A 109 -1.23 -0.37 0.76
N LEU A 110 -1.13 -1.34 1.66
CA LEU A 110 0.10 -2.10 1.90
C LEU A 110 -0.03 -3.46 1.20
N PRO A 111 1.03 -3.96 0.54
CA PRO A 111 0.99 -5.18 -0.25
C PRO A 111 0.73 -6.46 0.57
N PRO A 112 0.26 -7.55 -0.08
CA PRO A 112 0.20 -8.87 0.52
C PRO A 112 1.60 -9.49 0.65
N TRP A 113 1.69 -10.62 1.37
CA TRP A 113 2.93 -11.36 1.51
C TRP A 113 3.23 -12.24 0.28
N GLY A 114 4.49 -12.24 -0.15
CA GLY A 114 5.02 -13.18 -1.14
C GLY A 114 4.82 -12.78 -2.61
N SER A 115 5.63 -13.39 -3.49
CA SER A 115 5.69 -13.03 -4.92
C SER A 115 4.40 -13.34 -5.67
N ASN A 116 3.74 -14.48 -5.39
CA ASN A 116 2.50 -14.87 -6.06
C ASN A 116 1.35 -13.90 -5.81
N ALA A 117 1.11 -13.54 -4.55
CA ALA A 117 0.05 -12.61 -4.18
C ALA A 117 0.32 -11.21 -4.74
N ASN A 118 1.56 -10.72 -4.65
CA ASN A 118 1.95 -9.45 -5.27
C ASN A 118 1.75 -9.46 -6.79
N PHE A 119 2.09 -10.56 -7.48
CA PHE A 119 1.90 -10.69 -8.92
C PHE A 119 0.43 -10.60 -9.32
N ALA A 120 -0.46 -11.22 -8.55
CA ALA A 120 -1.89 -11.19 -8.80
C ALA A 120 -2.54 -9.83 -8.50
N VAL A 121 -2.07 -9.10 -7.48
CA VAL A 121 -2.67 -7.84 -7.02
C VAL A 121 -2.08 -6.61 -7.71
N ALA A 122 -0.82 -6.64 -8.16
CA ALA A 122 -0.15 -5.48 -8.75
C ALA A 122 -0.91 -4.85 -9.95
N PRO A 123 -1.50 -5.62 -10.91
CA PRO A 123 -2.31 -5.05 -11.98
C PRO A 123 -3.55 -4.32 -11.46
N LEU A 124 -4.14 -4.82 -10.38
CA LEU A 124 -5.31 -4.22 -9.74
C LEU A 124 -4.95 -2.88 -9.10
N ALA A 125 -3.87 -2.84 -8.31
CA ALA A 125 -3.36 -1.61 -7.71
C ALA A 125 -3.03 -0.57 -8.79
N ASN A 126 -2.43 -1.00 -9.90
CA ASN A 126 -2.14 -0.13 -11.04
C ASN A 126 -3.43 0.43 -11.68
N ARG A 127 -4.48 -0.40 -11.86
CA ARG A 127 -5.78 0.01 -12.39
C ARG A 127 -6.44 1.08 -11.51
N TYR A 128 -6.35 0.94 -10.20
CA TYR A 128 -6.88 1.90 -9.23
C TYR A 128 -5.91 3.05 -8.90
N GLN A 129 -4.70 3.05 -9.49
CA GLN A 129 -3.66 4.07 -9.30
C GLN A 129 -3.15 4.19 -7.85
N TYR A 130 -3.11 3.09 -7.12
CA TYR A 130 -2.50 3.04 -5.79
C TYR A 130 -1.00 2.75 -5.91
N PRO A 131 -0.13 3.57 -5.28
CA PRO A 131 1.27 3.20 -5.10
C PRO A 131 1.37 1.88 -4.34
N PHE A 132 2.11 0.91 -4.90
CA PHE A 132 2.17 -0.46 -4.41
C PHE A 132 3.63 -0.87 -4.19
N LEU A 133 4.09 -0.77 -2.94
CA LEU A 133 5.49 -0.97 -2.54
C LEU A 133 5.68 -2.37 -1.97
N ALA A 134 6.10 -3.33 -2.79
CA ALA A 134 6.20 -4.74 -2.46
C ALA A 134 7.47 -5.09 -1.65
N PRO A 135 7.37 -5.25 -0.30
CA PRO A 135 8.52 -5.47 0.56
C PRO A 135 8.95 -6.93 0.67
N THR A 136 8.09 -7.88 0.31
CA THR A 136 8.31 -9.34 0.46
C THR A 136 8.17 -10.11 -0.85
N ALA A 137 8.23 -9.41 -1.98
CA ALA A 137 8.23 -10.01 -3.31
C ALA A 137 9.57 -9.73 -4.00
N LEU A 138 10.07 -10.68 -4.81
CA LEU A 138 11.35 -10.53 -5.50
C LEU A 138 11.35 -11.08 -6.93
N SER A 139 10.23 -11.54 -7.45
CA SER A 139 10.15 -12.13 -8.79
C SER A 139 10.51 -11.15 -9.90
N LYS A 140 11.33 -11.60 -10.86
CA LYS A 140 11.66 -10.88 -12.09
C LYS A 140 10.40 -10.55 -12.91
N LYS A 141 9.43 -11.45 -12.95
CA LYS A 141 8.15 -11.24 -13.65
C LYS A 141 7.40 -10.03 -13.16
N LEU A 142 7.50 -9.68 -11.87
CA LEU A 142 6.90 -8.46 -11.34
C LEU A 142 7.48 -7.19 -11.97
N VAL A 143 8.80 -7.15 -12.18
CA VAL A 143 9.47 -6.02 -12.84
C VAL A 143 9.14 -5.97 -14.34
N GLU A 144 9.04 -7.14 -14.98
CA GLU A 144 8.70 -7.27 -16.41
C GLU A 144 7.28 -6.75 -16.73
N MET A 145 6.37 -6.71 -15.76
CA MET A 145 5.04 -6.10 -15.93
C MET A 145 5.09 -4.59 -16.22
N ARG A 146 6.17 -3.90 -15.85
CA ARG A 146 6.40 -2.45 -16.08
C ARG A 146 5.21 -1.58 -15.64
N LEU A 147 4.61 -1.92 -14.52
CA LEU A 147 3.45 -1.18 -13.97
C LEU A 147 3.94 0.12 -13.29
N PRO A 148 3.42 1.31 -13.69
CA PRO A 148 3.90 2.60 -13.20
C PRO A 148 3.65 2.85 -11.70
N TYR A 149 2.69 2.15 -11.09
CA TYR A 149 2.40 2.27 -9.66
C TYR A 149 3.00 1.16 -8.81
N PHE A 150 3.79 0.25 -9.40
CA PHE A 150 4.41 -0.88 -8.69
C PHE A 150 5.89 -0.65 -8.42
N PHE A 151 6.32 -0.86 -7.17
CA PHE A 151 7.69 -0.68 -6.70
C PHE A 151 8.15 -1.93 -5.96
N LEU A 152 9.13 -2.62 -6.52
CA LEU A 152 9.75 -3.79 -5.89
C LEU A 152 10.87 -3.34 -4.96
N LEU A 153 10.84 -3.75 -3.69
CA LEU A 153 11.80 -3.31 -2.68
C LEU A 153 12.87 -4.36 -2.38
N LEU A 154 12.61 -5.64 -2.65
CA LEU A 154 13.61 -6.70 -2.50
C LEU A 154 14.50 -6.82 -3.75
N GLN A 155 15.72 -7.27 -3.51
CA GLN A 155 16.66 -7.63 -4.56
C GLN A 155 16.13 -8.81 -5.37
N GLN A 156 16.33 -8.79 -6.68
CA GLN A 156 15.95 -9.88 -7.56
C GLN A 156 16.78 -11.16 -7.31
N PRO A 157 16.26 -12.35 -7.71
CA PRO A 157 16.93 -13.64 -7.45
C PRO A 157 18.36 -13.72 -7.96
N ALA A 158 18.64 -13.27 -9.18
CA ALA A 158 19.94 -13.48 -9.81
C ALA A 158 21.12 -12.85 -9.02
N PRO A 159 21.10 -11.55 -8.65
CA PRO A 159 22.20 -11.00 -7.84
C PRO A 159 22.35 -11.67 -6.47
N MET A 160 21.24 -12.05 -5.83
CA MET A 160 21.26 -12.70 -4.52
C MET A 160 21.84 -14.11 -4.60
N THR A 161 21.46 -14.91 -5.59
CA THR A 161 21.96 -16.27 -5.77
C THR A 161 23.40 -16.29 -6.26
N THR A 162 23.83 -15.33 -7.09
CA THR A 162 25.22 -15.19 -7.49
C THR A 162 26.13 -15.01 -6.27
N ALA A 163 25.79 -14.11 -5.36
CA ALA A 163 26.55 -13.90 -4.13
C ALA A 163 26.63 -15.17 -3.28
N LEU A 164 25.53 -15.93 -3.16
CA LEU A 164 25.51 -17.21 -2.46
C LEU A 164 26.43 -18.25 -3.12
N VAL A 165 26.36 -18.39 -4.44
CA VAL A 165 27.22 -19.31 -5.22
C VAL A 165 28.69 -18.97 -5.06
N ASP A 166 29.06 -17.69 -5.13
CA ASP A 166 30.42 -17.22 -4.96
C ASP A 166 30.94 -17.51 -3.54
N MET A 167 30.12 -17.29 -2.52
CA MET A 167 30.47 -17.65 -1.15
C MET A 167 30.70 -19.16 -0.98
N LEU A 168 29.84 -20.00 -1.56
CA LEU A 168 29.96 -21.46 -1.52
C LEU A 168 31.21 -21.95 -2.24
N LYS A 169 31.51 -21.39 -3.41
CA LYS A 169 32.77 -21.68 -4.15
C LYS A 169 33.98 -21.31 -3.33
N ALA A 170 34.00 -20.14 -2.72
CA ALA A 170 35.08 -19.68 -1.86
C ALA A 170 35.27 -20.56 -0.63
N SER A 171 34.19 -21.14 -0.09
CA SER A 171 34.27 -22.12 1.03
C SER A 171 34.72 -23.52 0.62
N GLY A 172 34.97 -23.77 -0.69
CA GLY A 172 35.36 -25.05 -1.22
C GLY A 172 34.22 -26.05 -1.44
N ALA A 173 32.97 -25.63 -1.37
CA ALA A 173 31.82 -26.50 -1.63
C ALA A 173 31.87 -27.06 -3.07
N LYS A 174 31.62 -28.36 -3.22
CA LYS A 174 31.61 -29.06 -4.52
C LYS A 174 30.20 -29.41 -4.99
N THR A 175 29.28 -29.52 -4.07
CA THR A 175 27.88 -29.89 -4.33
C THR A 175 26.95 -29.02 -3.51
N LEU A 176 25.77 -28.73 -4.06
CA LEU A 176 24.70 -28.00 -3.42
C LEU A 176 23.39 -28.76 -3.58
N ALA A 177 22.68 -29.01 -2.50
CA ALA A 177 21.31 -29.47 -2.52
C ALA A 177 20.37 -28.27 -2.25
N CYS A 178 19.32 -28.13 -3.06
CA CYS A 178 18.37 -27.03 -2.92
C CYS A 178 16.97 -27.60 -2.72
N ILE A 179 16.29 -27.18 -1.63
CA ILE A 179 14.87 -27.40 -1.41
C ILE A 179 14.19 -26.05 -1.59
N TYR A 180 13.17 -25.99 -2.41
CA TYR A 180 12.46 -24.76 -2.72
C TYR A 180 10.93 -24.97 -2.75
N VAL A 181 10.19 -23.89 -2.54
CA VAL A 181 8.72 -23.91 -2.67
C VAL A 181 8.36 -23.89 -4.15
N ASP A 182 7.38 -24.71 -4.54
CA ASP A 182 6.87 -24.75 -5.93
C ASP A 182 5.91 -23.57 -6.18
N ASP A 183 6.48 -22.38 -6.15
CA ASP A 183 5.80 -21.11 -6.43
C ASP A 183 6.71 -20.16 -7.22
N LEU A 184 6.20 -18.98 -7.58
CA LEU A 184 6.94 -18.00 -8.36
C LEU A 184 8.27 -17.58 -7.68
N PHE A 185 8.26 -17.45 -6.34
CA PHE A 185 9.45 -17.12 -5.56
C PHE A 185 10.49 -18.25 -5.63
N GLY A 186 10.09 -19.48 -5.30
CA GLY A 186 11.01 -20.62 -5.23
C GLY A 186 11.55 -21.02 -6.60
N LEU A 187 10.70 -21.05 -7.62
CA LEU A 187 11.08 -21.40 -9.00
C LEU A 187 12.11 -20.42 -9.58
N GLU A 188 11.94 -19.11 -9.40
CA GLU A 188 12.90 -18.13 -9.91
C GLU A 188 14.21 -18.13 -9.14
N ASN A 189 14.20 -18.34 -7.82
CA ASN A 189 15.42 -18.52 -7.04
C ASN A 189 16.18 -19.79 -7.46
N TYR A 190 15.48 -20.92 -7.63
CA TYR A 190 16.08 -22.15 -8.11
C TYR A 190 16.64 -22.01 -9.52
N ALA A 191 15.92 -21.36 -10.43
CA ALA A 191 16.40 -21.10 -11.77
C ALA A 191 17.69 -20.26 -11.77
N ALA A 192 17.78 -19.28 -10.88
CA ALA A 192 18.94 -18.41 -10.74
C ALA A 192 20.17 -19.12 -10.12
N LEU A 193 19.98 -20.25 -9.39
CA LEU A 193 21.07 -21.08 -8.88
C LEU A 193 21.74 -21.97 -9.93
N LYS A 194 21.10 -22.16 -11.08
CA LYS A 194 21.59 -23.05 -12.16
C LYS A 194 22.61 -22.39 -13.09
N VAL A 195 23.29 -21.34 -12.65
CA VAL A 195 24.29 -20.60 -13.43
C VAL A 195 25.63 -21.30 -13.44
#